data_fd4885702f48188fc72a462408c37cc2
#
_entry.id   fd4885702f48188fc72a462408c37cc2
#
_cell.length_a   1.000
_cell.length_b   1.000
_cell.length_c   1.000
_cell.angle_alpha   90.00
_cell.angle_beta   90.00
_cell.angle_gamma   90.00
#
_symmetry.space_group_name_H-M   'P 1'
#
loop_
_entity.id
_entity.type
_entity.pdbx_description
1 polymer ?
#
loop_
_entity_poly.entity_id
_entity_poly.type
_entity_poly.pdbx_seq_one_letter_code
_entity_poly.pdbx_strand_id
1 'polypeptide(L)'
;MSLPRVRSEAESSPLAPRPLWRRLLRWVGFGVGTLLIGVLGLATVVLVQGWEAIGYAPSGERLGKMQASPQWADGVFENPQPLWNDEIGMFTEFLDSEPNRTPEGPLPVESVEGAFFETPPPSGLRITWLGHSTLLIEIDGHVLLTDPVWGPRTSPVDWLGPQRWYASPLALEDLPKLDAVLISHDHYDHLDYPTILALADRDTRFFAPLGVGAHLEAWGVPVTRIEDVDWWDVHEVGGLSITTAPSRHASGRQILDQNRTLWAGYAIRSENHNIFFSGDTGLFPGMTEIGERLGPFEVTMLEVGAYAQAWPDWHLGPEQAVKAHQMLQGEKLLPVHWGLFDLANHGWAEPIERVMDAAENEGVSVLAPRPGESVEPTTAGAPQRWWPELPYRTAADYPIQATKMGAG
;
A
#
# COMPACT_ATOMS: atom_id res chain seq x y z
N MET A 1 -70.84 -61.98 -40.27
CA MET A 1 -70.79 -61.83 -38.83
C MET A 1 -69.43 -61.20 -38.50
N SER A 2 -69.36 -59.91 -38.34
CA SER A 2 -68.13 -59.15 -38.07
C SER A 2 -68.13 -58.78 -36.59
N LEU A 3 -67.07 -59.16 -35.89
CA LEU A 3 -66.85 -58.78 -34.48
C LEU A 3 -66.37 -57.35 -34.38
N PRO A 4 -66.80 -56.57 -33.37
CA PRO A 4 -66.32 -55.19 -33.17
C PRO A 4 -64.93 -55.18 -32.51
N ARG A 5 -64.01 -54.31 -33.01
CA ARG A 5 -62.75 -54.00 -32.40
C ARG A 5 -62.98 -53.08 -31.19
N VAL A 6 -62.60 -53.55 -30.01
CA VAL A 6 -62.51 -52.75 -28.82
C VAL A 6 -61.23 -51.89 -28.90
N ARG A 7 -61.35 -50.56 -28.94
CA ARG A 7 -60.25 -49.63 -28.74
C ARG A 7 -59.99 -49.53 -27.23
N SER A 8 -58.81 -49.92 -26.81
CA SER A 8 -58.30 -49.61 -25.48
C SER A 8 -57.88 -48.14 -25.43
N GLU A 9 -58.61 -47.32 -24.73
CA GLU A 9 -58.15 -45.95 -24.33
C GLU A 9 -57.08 -46.17 -23.25
N ALA A 10 -55.85 -45.79 -23.59
CA ALA A 10 -54.77 -45.72 -22.62
C ALA A 10 -55.03 -44.44 -21.77
N GLU A 11 -55.50 -44.63 -20.56
CA GLU A 11 -55.57 -43.57 -19.53
C GLU A 11 -54.14 -43.05 -19.25
N SER A 12 -53.86 -41.79 -19.65
CA SER A 12 -52.68 -41.08 -19.25
C SER A 12 -52.75 -40.72 -17.78
N SER A 13 -52.08 -41.50 -16.93
CA SER A 13 -51.91 -41.14 -15.52
C SER A 13 -51.31 -39.75 -15.35
N PRO A 14 -51.89 -38.88 -14.57
CA PRO A 14 -51.33 -37.54 -14.31
C PRO A 14 -49.97 -37.71 -13.62
N LEU A 15 -48.94 -37.07 -14.18
CA LEU A 15 -47.59 -37.03 -13.63
C LEU A 15 -47.65 -36.49 -12.19
N ALA A 16 -47.21 -37.30 -11.22
CA ALA A 16 -47.15 -36.89 -9.80
C ALA A 16 -46.42 -35.55 -9.64
N PRO A 17 -46.92 -34.66 -8.81
CA PRO A 17 -46.34 -33.32 -8.64
C PRO A 17 -44.89 -33.48 -8.14
N ARG A 18 -43.97 -32.78 -8.81
CA ARG A 18 -42.53 -32.82 -8.46
C ARG A 18 -42.37 -32.34 -7.02
N PRO A 19 -41.60 -33.07 -6.18
CA PRO A 19 -41.46 -32.77 -4.75
C PRO A 19 -40.84 -31.37 -4.55
N LEU A 20 -41.33 -30.62 -3.55
CA LEU A 20 -40.98 -29.23 -3.27
C LEU A 20 -39.46 -28.98 -3.18
N TRP A 21 -38.70 -29.94 -2.62
CA TRP A 21 -37.23 -29.83 -2.52
C TRP A 21 -36.55 -29.73 -3.89
N ARG A 22 -37.07 -30.40 -4.94
CA ARG A 22 -36.51 -30.30 -6.31
C ARG A 22 -36.77 -28.91 -6.92
N ARG A 23 -37.88 -28.27 -6.55
CA ARG A 23 -38.18 -26.87 -6.95
C ARG A 23 -37.23 -25.93 -6.23
N LEU A 24 -37.03 -26.12 -4.92
CA LEU A 24 -36.11 -25.33 -4.11
C LEU A 24 -34.67 -25.41 -4.64
N LEU A 25 -34.16 -26.63 -4.89
CA LEU A 25 -32.82 -26.84 -5.46
C LEU A 25 -32.65 -26.14 -6.84
N ARG A 26 -33.70 -26.13 -7.66
CA ARG A 26 -33.63 -25.39 -8.94
C ARG A 26 -33.56 -23.89 -8.75
N TRP A 27 -34.31 -23.32 -7.83
CA TRP A 27 -34.26 -21.91 -7.52
C TRP A 27 -32.93 -21.49 -6.88
N VAL A 28 -32.40 -22.31 -5.97
CA VAL A 28 -31.05 -22.11 -5.41
C VAL A 28 -30.00 -22.19 -6.50
N GLY A 29 -30.04 -23.22 -7.36
CA GLY A 29 -29.12 -23.34 -8.48
C GLY A 29 -29.22 -22.19 -9.48
N PHE A 30 -30.43 -21.70 -9.77
CA PHE A 30 -30.63 -20.53 -10.59
C PHE A 30 -30.06 -19.27 -9.93
N GLY A 31 -30.33 -19.06 -8.64
CA GLY A 31 -29.77 -17.93 -7.88
C GLY A 31 -28.25 -17.92 -7.84
N VAL A 32 -27.63 -19.07 -7.55
CA VAL A 32 -26.17 -19.24 -7.57
C VAL A 32 -25.60 -19.00 -8.98
N GLY A 33 -26.24 -19.55 -10.02
CA GLY A 33 -25.81 -19.35 -11.41
C GLY A 33 -25.88 -17.87 -11.83
N THR A 34 -26.96 -17.18 -11.45
CA THR A 34 -27.10 -15.73 -11.72
C THR A 34 -26.04 -14.92 -11.01
N LEU A 35 -25.76 -15.24 -9.71
CA LEU A 35 -24.70 -14.58 -8.94
C LEU A 35 -23.33 -14.78 -9.60
N LEU A 36 -22.99 -16.00 -9.99
CA LEU A 36 -21.72 -16.32 -10.66
C LEU A 36 -21.58 -15.55 -12.00
N ILE A 37 -22.65 -15.48 -12.80
CA ILE A 37 -22.64 -14.71 -14.04
C ILE A 37 -22.43 -13.22 -13.73
N GLY A 38 -23.08 -12.69 -12.69
CA GLY A 38 -22.89 -11.31 -12.25
C GLY A 38 -21.45 -11.02 -11.83
N VAL A 39 -20.86 -11.90 -11.02
CA VAL A 39 -19.45 -11.78 -10.58
C VAL A 39 -18.48 -11.86 -11.75
N LEU A 40 -18.68 -12.83 -12.66
CA LEU A 40 -17.85 -12.96 -13.88
C LEU A 40 -17.99 -11.74 -14.80
N GLY A 41 -19.22 -11.22 -14.95
CA GLY A 41 -19.47 -10.01 -15.72
C GLY A 41 -18.77 -8.80 -15.12
N LEU A 42 -18.86 -8.59 -13.81
CA LEU A 42 -18.16 -7.53 -13.08
C LEU A 42 -16.64 -7.67 -13.24
N ALA A 43 -16.09 -8.85 -13.01
CA ALA A 43 -14.66 -9.14 -13.19
C ALA A 43 -14.20 -8.83 -14.62
N THR A 44 -15.00 -9.18 -15.62
CA THR A 44 -14.69 -8.88 -17.02
C THR A 44 -14.68 -7.37 -17.27
N VAL A 45 -15.62 -6.62 -16.72
CA VAL A 45 -15.66 -5.15 -16.86
C VAL A 45 -14.43 -4.53 -16.21
N VAL A 46 -14.08 -4.94 -15.01
CA VAL A 46 -12.86 -4.47 -14.30
C VAL A 46 -11.61 -4.78 -15.12
N LEU A 47 -11.47 -6.01 -15.64
CA LEU A 47 -10.33 -6.40 -16.47
C LEU A 47 -10.23 -5.59 -17.77
N VAL A 48 -11.36 -5.33 -18.43
CA VAL A 48 -11.36 -4.57 -19.69
C VAL A 48 -11.09 -3.09 -19.47
N GLN A 49 -11.67 -2.48 -18.43
CA GLN A 49 -11.47 -1.05 -18.15
C GLN A 49 -10.17 -0.76 -17.43
N GLY A 50 -9.72 -1.68 -16.56
CA GLY A 50 -8.50 -1.55 -15.79
C GLY A 50 -7.27 -2.20 -16.42
N TRP A 51 -7.36 -2.68 -17.66
CA TRP A 51 -6.31 -3.48 -18.30
C TRP A 51 -4.93 -2.85 -18.21
N GLU A 52 -4.81 -1.56 -18.52
CA GLU A 52 -3.54 -0.83 -18.46
C GLU A 52 -3.08 -0.61 -17.02
N ALA A 53 -4.01 -0.26 -16.12
CA ALA A 53 -3.71 -0.04 -14.71
C ALA A 53 -3.32 -1.32 -13.96
N ILE A 54 -3.75 -2.50 -14.43
CA ILE A 54 -3.32 -3.80 -13.90
C ILE A 54 -1.80 -3.98 -14.08
N GLY A 55 -1.21 -3.41 -15.14
CA GLY A 55 0.21 -3.44 -15.38
C GLY A 55 0.69 -4.61 -16.22
N TYR A 56 2.00 -4.80 -16.28
CA TYR A 56 2.65 -5.67 -17.26
C TYR A 56 3.72 -6.56 -16.61
N ALA A 57 3.81 -7.79 -17.10
CA ALA A 57 4.80 -8.74 -16.60
C ALA A 57 6.22 -8.38 -17.10
N PRO A 58 7.23 -8.42 -16.25
CA PRO A 58 8.63 -8.22 -16.63
C PRO A 58 9.11 -9.26 -17.65
N SER A 59 9.96 -8.84 -18.59
CA SER A 59 10.54 -9.72 -19.60
C SER A 59 11.97 -9.29 -19.96
N GLY A 60 12.67 -10.08 -20.77
CA GLY A 60 14.00 -9.76 -21.31
C GLY A 60 15.03 -9.50 -20.20
N GLU A 61 15.77 -8.40 -20.32
CA GLU A 61 16.86 -8.02 -19.39
C GLU A 61 16.33 -7.81 -17.97
N ARG A 62 15.16 -7.18 -17.80
CA ARG A 62 14.51 -6.95 -16.51
C ARG A 62 14.24 -8.26 -15.78
N LEU A 63 13.67 -9.26 -16.47
CA LEU A 63 13.47 -10.59 -15.90
C LEU A 63 14.79 -11.26 -15.54
N GLY A 64 15.84 -11.06 -16.34
CA GLY A 64 17.19 -11.56 -16.04
C GLY A 64 17.76 -10.97 -14.75
N LYS A 65 17.57 -9.67 -14.49
CA LYS A 65 17.96 -9.02 -13.22
C LYS A 65 17.19 -9.61 -12.04
N MET A 66 15.89 -9.81 -12.17
CA MET A 66 15.05 -10.42 -11.13
C MET A 66 15.53 -11.84 -10.77
N GLN A 67 15.82 -12.66 -11.79
CA GLN A 67 16.31 -14.03 -11.60
C GLN A 67 17.71 -14.11 -10.98
N ALA A 68 18.49 -13.04 -11.06
CA ALA A 68 19.80 -12.94 -10.43
C ALA A 68 19.74 -12.48 -8.96
N SER A 69 18.62 -11.96 -8.52
CA SER A 69 18.42 -11.50 -7.14
C SER A 69 18.43 -12.68 -6.16
N PRO A 70 19.09 -12.56 -5.00
CA PRO A 70 19.07 -13.56 -3.93
C PRO A 70 17.67 -13.84 -3.36
N GLN A 71 16.73 -12.90 -3.52
CA GLN A 71 15.36 -13.02 -3.06
C GLN A 71 14.45 -13.74 -4.05
N TRP A 72 14.93 -14.03 -5.27
CA TRP A 72 14.13 -14.68 -6.29
C TRP A 72 14.21 -16.21 -6.19
N ALA A 73 13.08 -16.87 -5.99
CA ALA A 73 12.96 -18.32 -5.97
C ALA A 73 11.63 -18.76 -6.61
N ASP A 74 11.63 -19.85 -7.36
CA ASP A 74 10.44 -20.49 -7.94
C ASP A 74 9.49 -19.56 -8.72
N GLY A 75 10.04 -18.48 -9.31
CA GLY A 75 9.27 -17.56 -10.15
C GLY A 75 8.64 -16.39 -9.41
N VAL A 76 8.98 -16.18 -8.14
CA VAL A 76 8.51 -15.10 -7.25
C VAL A 76 9.64 -14.60 -6.35
N PHE A 77 9.45 -13.43 -5.74
CA PHE A 77 10.29 -12.95 -4.64
C PHE A 77 9.81 -13.51 -3.31
N GLU A 78 10.75 -13.81 -2.42
CA GLU A 78 10.47 -14.38 -1.10
C GLU A 78 10.97 -13.46 0.03
N ASN A 79 10.21 -13.41 1.11
CA ASN A 79 10.65 -12.79 2.35
C ASN A 79 11.63 -13.71 3.09
N PRO A 80 12.72 -13.17 3.70
CA PRO A 80 13.57 -13.96 4.59
C PRO A 80 12.80 -14.58 5.76
N GLN A 81 11.80 -13.85 6.29
CA GLN A 81 10.81 -14.36 7.24
C GLN A 81 9.46 -14.46 6.53
N PRO A 82 8.97 -15.68 6.23
CA PRO A 82 7.69 -15.85 5.56
C PRO A 82 6.54 -15.14 6.29
N LEU A 83 5.62 -14.58 5.51
CA LEU A 83 4.40 -13.98 6.04
C LEU A 83 3.49 -15.08 6.60
N TRP A 84 2.82 -14.76 7.71
CA TRP A 84 1.77 -15.60 8.25
C TRP A 84 0.40 -14.96 8.01
N ASN A 85 -0.55 -15.79 7.61
CA ASN A 85 -1.94 -15.40 7.38
C ASN A 85 -2.88 -16.36 8.11
N ASP A 86 -3.89 -15.81 8.74
CA ASP A 86 -5.08 -16.55 9.16
C ASP A 86 -6.17 -16.37 8.11
N GLU A 87 -6.30 -17.33 7.19
CA GLU A 87 -7.28 -17.26 6.10
C GLU A 87 -8.73 -17.17 6.61
N ILE A 88 -9.05 -17.82 7.75
CA ILE A 88 -10.37 -17.74 8.38
C ILE A 88 -10.54 -16.39 9.05
N GLY A 89 -9.53 -15.92 9.77
CA GLY A 89 -9.47 -14.60 10.39
C GLY A 89 -9.63 -13.49 9.36
N MET A 90 -8.93 -13.56 8.23
CA MET A 90 -9.08 -12.61 7.12
C MET A 90 -10.53 -12.50 6.64
N PHE A 91 -11.23 -13.64 6.50
CA PHE A 91 -12.63 -13.64 6.10
C PHE A 91 -13.53 -13.04 7.18
N THR A 92 -13.26 -13.31 8.46
CA THR A 92 -14.05 -12.74 9.57
C THR A 92 -13.79 -11.25 9.76
N GLU A 93 -12.58 -10.75 9.53
CA GLU A 93 -12.25 -9.32 9.52
C GLU A 93 -13.12 -8.54 8.51
N PHE A 94 -13.42 -9.13 7.35
CA PHE A 94 -14.34 -8.50 6.38
C PHE A 94 -15.80 -8.49 6.82
N LEU A 95 -16.19 -9.40 7.70
CA LEU A 95 -17.57 -9.47 8.23
C LEU A 95 -17.77 -8.60 9.47
N ASP A 96 -16.70 -8.37 10.23
CA ASP A 96 -16.70 -7.45 11.35
C ASP A 96 -16.66 -6.01 10.85
N SER A 97 -17.41 -5.16 11.53
CA SER A 97 -17.50 -3.74 11.20
C SER A 97 -17.04 -2.93 12.40
N GLU A 98 -15.76 -2.59 12.45
CA GLU A 98 -15.27 -1.64 13.43
C GLU A 98 -15.92 -0.26 13.21
N PRO A 99 -16.29 0.46 14.27
CA PRO A 99 -16.78 1.82 14.15
C PRO A 99 -15.67 2.76 13.70
N ASN A 100 -16.07 3.91 13.17
CA ASN A 100 -15.15 5.00 12.81
C ASN A 100 -14.08 4.61 11.77
N ARG A 101 -14.35 3.66 10.87
CA ARG A 101 -13.39 3.28 9.80
C ARG A 101 -13.13 4.42 8.82
N THR A 102 -14.08 5.31 8.65
CA THR A 102 -13.98 6.49 7.78
C THR A 102 -14.33 7.75 8.56
N PRO A 103 -13.76 8.92 8.21
CA PRO A 103 -14.12 10.17 8.85
C PRO A 103 -15.59 10.55 8.56
N GLU A 104 -16.30 11.07 9.59
CA GLU A 104 -17.69 11.53 9.45
C GLU A 104 -17.82 12.86 8.70
N GLY A 105 -16.72 13.61 8.54
CA GLY A 105 -16.70 14.91 7.91
C GLY A 105 -15.37 15.26 7.27
N PRO A 106 -15.25 16.46 6.68
CA PRO A 106 -14.01 16.91 6.04
C PRO A 106 -12.84 16.92 7.01
N LEU A 107 -11.70 16.38 6.58
CA LEU A 107 -10.45 16.46 7.33
C LEU A 107 -9.77 17.83 7.13
N PRO A 108 -8.96 18.30 8.11
CA PRO A 108 -8.26 19.57 8.02
C PRO A 108 -7.04 19.47 7.08
N VAL A 109 -7.30 19.47 5.78
CA VAL A 109 -6.27 19.43 4.74
C VAL A 109 -5.71 20.83 4.52
N GLU A 110 -4.40 20.97 4.49
CA GLU A 110 -3.70 22.20 4.17
C GLU A 110 -3.35 22.22 2.69
N SER A 111 -3.98 23.11 1.92
CA SER A 111 -3.69 23.26 0.50
C SER A 111 -2.32 23.89 0.29
N VAL A 112 -1.49 23.29 -0.54
CA VAL A 112 -0.14 23.76 -0.85
C VAL A 112 -0.08 24.18 -2.31
N GLU A 113 0.49 25.37 -2.57
CA GLU A 113 0.74 25.85 -3.94
C GLU A 113 2.19 25.56 -4.34
N GLY A 114 2.45 25.31 -5.63
CA GLY A 114 3.78 25.02 -6.14
C GLY A 114 4.82 26.10 -5.82
N ALA A 115 4.41 27.36 -5.75
CA ALA A 115 5.27 28.49 -5.39
C ALA A 115 5.89 28.37 -3.98
N PHE A 116 5.29 27.60 -3.08
CA PHE A 116 5.84 27.32 -1.76
C PHE A 116 7.22 26.62 -1.83
N PHE A 117 7.41 25.76 -2.82
CA PHE A 117 8.64 24.99 -3.01
C PHE A 117 9.75 25.76 -3.76
N GLU A 118 9.50 26.98 -4.21
CA GLU A 118 10.53 27.86 -4.78
C GLU A 118 11.51 28.38 -3.72
N THR A 119 11.09 28.36 -2.44
CA THR A 119 11.93 28.73 -1.31
C THR A 119 12.44 27.49 -0.58
N PRO A 120 13.74 27.16 -0.69
CA PRO A 120 14.32 26.01 0.01
C PRO A 120 14.15 26.11 1.53
N PRO A 121 14.02 24.97 2.23
CA PRO A 121 13.94 24.94 3.69
C PRO A 121 15.23 25.49 4.32
N PRO A 122 15.15 26.37 5.32
CA PRO A 122 16.33 26.90 6.03
C PRO A 122 17.18 25.81 6.70
N SER A 123 16.58 24.72 7.15
CA SER A 123 17.27 23.57 7.75
C SER A 123 17.97 22.67 6.73
N GLY A 124 17.67 22.80 5.44
CA GLY A 124 18.06 21.87 4.39
C GLY A 124 17.15 20.66 4.23
N LEU A 125 16.25 20.38 5.19
CA LEU A 125 15.32 19.25 5.14
C LEU A 125 13.88 19.70 5.44
N ARG A 126 12.97 19.47 4.48
CA ARG A 126 11.53 19.67 4.64
C ARG A 126 10.78 18.48 4.08
N ILE A 127 9.83 17.94 4.86
CA ILE A 127 8.98 16.83 4.47
C ILE A 127 7.54 17.32 4.46
N THR A 128 6.88 17.27 3.30
CA THR A 128 5.47 17.61 3.14
C THR A 128 4.67 16.32 2.98
N TRP A 129 3.77 16.02 3.93
CA TRP A 129 2.93 14.84 3.84
C TRP A 129 1.69 15.09 2.99
N LEU A 130 1.60 14.44 1.84
CA LEU A 130 0.47 14.59 0.91
C LEU A 130 -0.67 13.60 1.16
N GLY A 131 -0.52 12.75 2.19
CA GLY A 131 -1.46 11.71 2.57
C GLY A 131 -0.94 10.31 2.24
N HIS A 132 -1.37 9.32 3.04
CA HIS A 132 -0.95 7.93 2.93
C HIS A 132 0.58 7.80 2.96
N SER A 133 1.20 7.21 1.96
CA SER A 133 2.66 7.06 1.81
C SER A 133 3.28 8.06 0.82
N THR A 134 2.49 9.04 0.35
CA THR A 134 2.97 10.07 -0.56
C THR A 134 3.61 11.22 0.21
N LEU A 135 4.92 11.38 0.06
CA LEU A 135 5.72 12.44 0.69
C LEU A 135 6.48 13.23 -0.39
N LEU A 136 6.43 14.55 -0.31
CA LEU A 136 7.37 15.41 -1.03
C LEU A 136 8.49 15.80 -0.07
N ILE A 137 9.72 15.42 -0.41
CA ILE A 137 10.91 15.57 0.44
C ILE A 137 11.89 16.49 -0.25
N GLU A 138 12.17 17.62 0.41
CA GLU A 138 13.25 18.53 0.02
C GLU A 138 14.43 18.30 0.95
N ILE A 139 15.57 17.93 0.38
CA ILE A 139 16.77 17.54 1.12
C ILE A 139 18.03 18.10 0.43
N ASP A 140 18.72 19.03 1.07
CA ASP A 140 19.94 19.67 0.59
C ASP A 140 19.86 20.14 -0.88
N GLY A 141 18.74 20.78 -1.25
CA GLY A 141 18.48 21.33 -2.58
C GLY A 141 17.96 20.32 -3.61
N HIS A 142 17.69 19.09 -3.22
CA HIS A 142 17.06 18.05 -4.04
C HIS A 142 15.60 17.84 -3.63
N VAL A 143 14.78 17.40 -4.58
CA VAL A 143 13.35 17.14 -4.36
C VAL A 143 13.02 15.71 -4.77
N LEU A 144 12.51 14.93 -3.81
CA LEU A 144 12.10 13.55 -4.00
C LEU A 144 10.60 13.38 -3.75
N LEU A 145 9.99 12.43 -4.41
CA LEU A 145 8.58 12.07 -4.21
C LEU A 145 8.49 10.56 -3.93
N THR A 146 7.83 10.17 -2.82
CA THR A 146 7.60 8.76 -2.49
C THR A 146 6.19 8.34 -2.87
N ASP A 147 6.03 7.12 -3.37
CA ASP A 147 4.76 6.41 -3.63
C ASP A 147 3.62 7.35 -4.06
N PRO A 148 3.72 7.94 -5.26
CA PRO A 148 2.84 9.03 -5.68
C PRO A 148 1.45 8.51 -6.09
N VAL A 149 0.42 8.93 -5.33
CA VAL A 149 -0.98 8.56 -5.57
C VAL A 149 -1.87 9.80 -5.58
N TRP A 150 -2.38 10.18 -6.76
CA TRP A 150 -3.36 11.26 -6.96
C TRP A 150 -4.73 10.73 -7.41
N GLY A 151 -4.80 9.47 -7.83
CA GLY A 151 -6.02 8.80 -8.24
C GLY A 151 -7.11 8.81 -7.16
N PRO A 152 -8.39 8.76 -7.55
CA PRO A 152 -9.51 8.79 -6.62
C PRO A 152 -9.66 7.51 -5.79
N ARG A 153 -9.06 6.39 -6.24
CA ARG A 153 -9.18 5.07 -5.61
C ARG A 153 -7.92 4.25 -5.76
N THR A 154 -7.66 3.40 -4.80
CA THR A 154 -6.60 2.38 -4.85
C THR A 154 -7.14 1.13 -5.57
N SER A 155 -7.25 1.22 -6.90
CA SER A 155 -7.92 0.20 -7.71
C SER A 155 -7.53 0.37 -9.20
N PRO A 156 -7.62 -0.70 -10.01
CA PRO A 156 -7.44 -0.57 -11.46
C PRO A 156 -8.52 0.27 -12.15
N VAL A 157 -9.63 0.59 -11.47
CA VAL A 157 -10.76 1.38 -12.00
C VAL A 157 -11.19 2.44 -11.00
N ASP A 158 -11.70 3.56 -11.47
CA ASP A 158 -12.05 4.75 -10.68
C ASP A 158 -13.41 4.67 -9.95
N TRP A 159 -14.20 3.62 -10.19
CA TRP A 159 -15.56 3.45 -9.63
C TRP A 159 -15.68 2.29 -8.61
N LEU A 160 -14.62 1.47 -8.41
CA LEU A 160 -14.59 0.35 -7.47
C LEU A 160 -13.32 0.43 -6.62
N GLY A 161 -13.36 -0.08 -5.39
CA GLY A 161 -12.23 -0.12 -4.46
C GLY A 161 -12.21 1.05 -3.47
N PRO A 162 -11.26 1.05 -2.53
CA PRO A 162 -11.16 2.10 -1.51
C PRO A 162 -11.01 3.49 -2.12
N GLN A 163 -11.81 4.43 -1.65
CA GLN A 163 -11.82 5.81 -2.14
C GLN A 163 -11.05 6.70 -1.17
N ARG A 164 -10.28 7.65 -1.71
CA ARG A 164 -9.63 8.67 -0.89
C ARG A 164 -10.65 9.60 -0.23
N TRP A 165 -10.36 10.02 1.00
CA TRP A 165 -11.28 10.85 1.78
C TRP A 165 -11.19 12.34 1.43
N TYR A 166 -10.08 12.80 0.85
CA TYR A 166 -9.85 14.18 0.43
C TYR A 166 -9.02 14.22 -0.86
N ALA A 167 -9.14 15.28 -1.62
CA ALA A 167 -8.28 15.54 -2.77
C ALA A 167 -6.83 15.77 -2.33
N SER A 168 -5.85 15.46 -3.20
CA SER A 168 -4.45 15.74 -2.85
C SER A 168 -4.26 17.19 -2.45
N PRO A 169 -3.51 17.44 -1.36
CA PRO A 169 -3.22 18.81 -0.90
C PRO A 169 -2.48 19.69 -1.91
N LEU A 170 -1.69 19.05 -2.77
CA LEU A 170 -0.93 19.67 -3.85
C LEU A 170 -1.45 19.14 -5.19
N ALA A 171 -1.76 20.02 -6.12
CA ALA A 171 -2.14 19.62 -7.47
C ALA A 171 -0.95 19.00 -8.21
N LEU A 172 -1.20 18.00 -9.05
CA LEU A 172 -0.14 17.25 -9.73
C LEU A 172 0.68 18.13 -10.69
N GLU A 173 0.00 19.12 -11.31
CA GLU A 173 0.61 20.14 -12.15
C GLU A 173 1.50 21.11 -11.38
N ASP A 174 1.22 21.33 -10.10
CA ASP A 174 1.96 22.25 -9.22
C ASP A 174 3.17 21.60 -8.53
N LEU A 175 3.41 20.30 -8.76
CA LEU A 175 4.62 19.63 -8.27
C LEU A 175 5.88 20.37 -8.77
N PRO A 176 6.85 20.67 -7.90
CA PRO A 176 8.12 21.21 -8.31
C PRO A 176 8.89 20.28 -9.26
N LYS A 177 10.06 20.70 -9.72
CA LYS A 177 10.97 19.79 -10.42
C LYS A 177 11.40 18.69 -9.45
N LEU A 178 11.22 17.45 -9.86
CA LEU A 178 11.61 16.27 -9.08
C LEU A 178 12.96 15.76 -9.57
N ASP A 179 13.89 15.47 -8.67
CA ASP A 179 15.13 14.77 -8.98
C ASP A 179 14.88 13.24 -9.06
N ALA A 180 14.04 12.71 -8.17
CA ALA A 180 13.64 11.31 -8.23
C ALA A 180 12.23 11.04 -7.67
N VAL A 181 11.64 9.97 -8.19
CA VAL A 181 10.43 9.31 -7.64
C VAL A 181 10.86 7.96 -7.10
N LEU A 182 10.54 7.67 -5.84
CA LEU A 182 10.84 6.42 -5.15
C LEU A 182 9.54 5.62 -5.00
N ILE A 183 9.49 4.45 -5.62
CA ILE A 183 8.35 3.53 -5.53
C ILE A 183 8.74 2.39 -4.60
N SER A 184 7.96 2.15 -3.56
CA SER A 184 8.23 1.06 -2.61
C SER A 184 7.84 -0.31 -3.15
N HIS A 185 6.69 -0.42 -3.81
CA HIS A 185 6.17 -1.64 -4.42
C HIS A 185 4.99 -1.32 -5.35
N ASP A 186 4.35 -2.34 -5.92
CA ASP A 186 3.36 -2.16 -6.98
C ASP A 186 1.88 -2.22 -6.55
N HIS A 187 1.54 -2.23 -5.25
CA HIS A 187 0.15 -2.12 -4.81
C HIS A 187 -0.49 -0.81 -5.28
N TYR A 188 -1.81 -0.80 -5.46
CA TYR A 188 -2.54 0.33 -6.07
C TYR A 188 -2.50 1.62 -5.26
N ASP A 189 -2.26 1.54 -3.96
CA ASP A 189 -2.13 2.67 -3.04
C ASP A 189 -0.69 3.22 -2.93
N HIS A 190 0.26 2.66 -3.69
CA HIS A 190 1.65 3.11 -3.82
C HIS A 190 2.06 3.39 -5.25
N LEU A 191 1.53 2.62 -6.21
CA LEU A 191 1.81 2.76 -7.64
C LEU A 191 0.50 3.04 -8.40
N ASP A 192 0.20 4.32 -8.58
CA ASP A 192 -1.03 4.82 -9.17
C ASP A 192 -0.87 5.10 -10.68
N TYR A 193 -1.57 4.33 -11.52
CA TYR A 193 -1.46 4.41 -12.97
C TYR A 193 -1.68 5.81 -13.54
N PRO A 194 -2.79 6.54 -13.23
CA PRO A 194 -3.00 7.89 -13.76
C PRO A 194 -1.93 8.88 -13.30
N THR A 195 -1.42 8.74 -12.08
CA THR A 195 -0.33 9.59 -11.58
C THR A 195 0.97 9.33 -12.35
N ILE A 196 1.32 8.07 -12.59
CA ILE A 196 2.53 7.74 -13.36
C ILE A 196 2.43 8.25 -14.81
N LEU A 197 1.28 8.16 -15.45
CA LEU A 197 1.07 8.74 -16.79
C LEU A 197 1.38 10.24 -16.81
N ALA A 198 0.93 10.99 -15.80
CA ALA A 198 1.19 12.43 -15.72
C ALA A 198 2.66 12.76 -15.38
N LEU A 199 3.36 11.84 -14.69
CA LEU A 199 4.79 12.01 -14.37
C LEU A 199 5.72 11.52 -15.50
N ALA A 200 5.24 10.70 -16.43
CA ALA A 200 6.05 10.08 -17.46
C ALA A 200 6.75 11.10 -18.39
N ASP A 201 6.13 12.26 -18.63
CA ASP A 201 6.71 13.35 -19.45
C ASP A 201 7.65 14.26 -18.67
N ARG A 202 7.69 14.17 -17.33
CA ARG A 202 8.59 14.99 -16.51
C ARG A 202 10.03 14.48 -16.59
N ASP A 203 11.01 15.38 -16.55
CA ASP A 203 12.43 15.04 -16.49
C ASP A 203 12.81 14.61 -15.05
N THR A 204 12.43 13.39 -14.66
CA THR A 204 12.70 12.81 -13.34
C THR A 204 13.12 11.34 -13.48
N ARG A 205 13.95 10.85 -12.55
CA ARG A 205 14.31 9.42 -12.46
C ARG A 205 13.31 8.69 -11.57
N PHE A 206 13.06 7.43 -11.89
CA PHE A 206 12.21 6.54 -11.10
C PHE A 206 13.08 5.41 -10.54
N PHE A 207 13.06 5.25 -9.23
CA PHE A 207 13.63 4.11 -8.53
C PHE A 207 12.49 3.16 -8.17
N ALA A 208 12.57 1.95 -8.69
CA ALA A 208 11.51 0.98 -8.55
C ALA A 208 12.11 -0.41 -8.26
N PRO A 209 11.62 -1.15 -7.26
CA PRO A 209 12.12 -2.48 -6.97
C PRO A 209 12.02 -3.40 -8.20
N LEU A 210 12.88 -4.41 -8.24
CA LEU A 210 12.98 -5.34 -9.36
C LEU A 210 11.61 -5.82 -9.84
N GLY A 211 11.36 -5.64 -11.13
CA GLY A 211 10.10 -6.01 -11.78
C GLY A 211 9.08 -4.88 -11.90
N VAL A 212 9.00 -3.95 -10.94
CA VAL A 212 8.05 -2.84 -10.93
C VAL A 212 8.26 -1.91 -12.13
N GLY A 213 9.50 -1.72 -12.55
CA GLY A 213 9.82 -0.91 -13.72
C GLY A 213 9.16 -1.37 -15.03
N ALA A 214 8.66 -2.61 -15.12
CA ALA A 214 7.90 -3.08 -16.28
C ALA A 214 6.55 -2.34 -16.42
N HIS A 215 5.90 -2.00 -15.31
CA HIS A 215 4.69 -1.19 -15.30
C HIS A 215 5.00 0.24 -15.76
N LEU A 216 6.05 0.85 -15.19
CA LEU A 216 6.47 2.22 -15.53
C LEU A 216 6.78 2.37 -17.02
N GLU A 217 7.58 1.43 -17.57
CA GLU A 217 7.94 1.42 -18.99
C GLU A 217 6.70 1.30 -19.90
N ALA A 218 5.78 0.38 -19.58
CA ALA A 218 4.56 0.17 -20.32
C ALA A 218 3.61 1.38 -20.24
N TRP A 219 3.69 2.16 -19.16
CA TRP A 219 2.91 3.39 -18.95
C TRP A 219 3.60 4.65 -19.51
N GLY A 220 4.68 4.48 -20.26
CA GLY A 220 5.30 5.54 -21.03
C GLY A 220 6.51 6.21 -20.38
N VAL A 221 6.96 5.76 -19.22
CA VAL A 221 8.22 6.24 -18.63
C VAL A 221 9.39 5.70 -19.48
N PRO A 222 10.26 6.55 -20.04
CA PRO A 222 11.42 6.10 -20.79
C PRO A 222 12.32 5.18 -19.96
N VAL A 223 12.74 4.05 -20.52
CA VAL A 223 13.58 3.05 -19.84
C VAL A 223 14.87 3.66 -19.27
N THR A 224 15.42 4.70 -19.92
CA THR A 224 16.62 5.41 -19.45
C THR A 224 16.42 6.22 -18.16
N ARG A 225 15.19 6.39 -17.73
CA ARG A 225 14.84 7.08 -16.49
C ARG A 225 14.36 6.13 -15.39
N ILE A 226 14.30 4.82 -15.67
CA ILE A 226 13.90 3.78 -14.71
C ILE A 226 15.14 3.07 -14.20
N GLU A 227 15.34 3.10 -12.90
CA GLU A 227 16.32 2.30 -12.18
C GLU A 227 15.61 1.14 -11.51
N ASP A 228 15.83 -0.07 -12.01
CA ASP A 228 15.40 -1.31 -11.34
C ASP A 228 16.38 -1.62 -10.21
N VAL A 229 15.89 -1.56 -8.96
CA VAL A 229 16.74 -1.67 -7.76
C VAL A 229 16.48 -2.95 -6.98
N ASP A 230 17.54 -3.57 -6.47
CA ASP A 230 17.49 -4.71 -5.55
C ASP A 230 17.83 -4.24 -4.11
N TRP A 231 17.55 -5.05 -3.11
CA TRP A 231 17.93 -4.75 -1.73
C TRP A 231 19.43 -4.55 -1.59
N TRP A 232 19.80 -3.50 -0.86
CA TRP A 232 21.16 -3.05 -0.63
C TRP A 232 21.85 -2.39 -1.83
N ASP A 233 21.17 -2.22 -2.96
CA ASP A 233 21.68 -1.38 -4.03
C ASP A 233 21.80 0.07 -3.57
N VAL A 234 22.86 0.74 -4.02
CA VAL A 234 23.16 2.14 -3.73
C VAL A 234 23.22 2.92 -5.03
N HIS A 235 22.46 3.98 -5.11
CA HIS A 235 22.40 4.85 -6.28
C HIS A 235 22.66 6.30 -5.90
N GLU A 236 23.38 7.02 -6.77
CA GLU A 236 23.67 8.44 -6.58
C GLU A 236 22.75 9.30 -7.45
N VAL A 237 22.17 10.34 -6.85
CA VAL A 237 21.33 11.35 -7.52
C VAL A 237 21.76 12.72 -7.06
N GLY A 238 22.55 13.45 -7.90
CA GLY A 238 22.91 14.85 -7.64
C GLY A 238 23.69 15.09 -6.35
N GLY A 239 24.21 14.05 -5.69
CA GLY A 239 24.88 14.15 -4.37
C GLY A 239 24.09 13.48 -3.25
N LEU A 240 22.89 13.00 -3.54
CA LEU A 240 22.16 12.10 -2.63
C LEU A 240 22.59 10.66 -2.86
N SER A 241 22.83 9.93 -1.78
CA SER A 241 22.97 8.48 -1.81
C SER A 241 21.65 7.83 -1.40
N ILE A 242 21.02 7.09 -2.31
CA ILE A 242 19.75 6.38 -2.10
C ILE A 242 20.09 4.90 -2.00
N THR A 243 19.90 4.31 -0.83
CA THR A 243 20.09 2.87 -0.60
C THR A 243 18.76 2.18 -0.50
N THR A 244 18.53 1.17 -1.32
CA THR A 244 17.34 0.31 -1.27
C THR A 244 17.43 -0.62 -0.07
N ALA A 245 16.47 -0.55 0.82
CA ALA A 245 16.46 -1.33 2.06
C ALA A 245 15.48 -2.51 1.98
N PRO A 246 15.81 -3.66 2.59
CA PRO A 246 14.86 -4.75 2.75
C PRO A 246 13.57 -4.34 3.46
N SER A 247 12.47 -4.95 3.05
CA SER A 247 11.18 -4.86 3.73
C SER A 247 10.57 -6.26 3.83
N ARG A 248 9.60 -6.45 4.74
CA ARG A 248 8.85 -7.68 4.90
C ARG A 248 7.42 -7.46 4.45
N HIS A 249 7.14 -7.68 3.17
CA HIS A 249 5.84 -7.39 2.59
C HIS A 249 5.53 -8.35 1.44
N ALA A 250 4.66 -7.94 0.55
CA ALA A 250 4.26 -8.64 -0.67
C ALA A 250 4.07 -7.64 -1.80
N SER A 251 3.88 -8.14 -3.00
CA SER A 251 3.58 -7.33 -4.18
C SER A 251 2.49 -8.00 -5.01
N GLY A 252 1.96 -7.28 -5.99
CA GLY A 252 1.00 -7.78 -6.96
C GLY A 252 -0.16 -6.83 -7.19
N ARG A 253 -0.64 -6.82 -8.43
CA ARG A 253 -1.79 -6.02 -8.89
C ARG A 253 -2.96 -6.89 -9.31
N GLN A 254 -2.78 -8.22 -9.29
CA GLN A 254 -3.75 -9.24 -9.65
C GLN A 254 -3.68 -10.43 -8.69
N ILE A 255 -4.67 -11.30 -8.76
CA ILE A 255 -4.69 -12.54 -7.94
C ILE A 255 -3.55 -13.51 -8.32
N LEU A 256 -3.08 -13.47 -9.58
CA LEU A 256 -2.13 -14.45 -10.13
C LEU A 256 -0.69 -13.92 -10.26
N ASP A 257 -0.42 -12.70 -9.84
CA ASP A 257 0.92 -12.09 -9.94
C ASP A 257 1.55 -11.78 -8.57
N GLN A 258 0.99 -12.31 -7.51
CA GLN A 258 1.50 -12.11 -6.16
C GLN A 258 3.01 -12.42 -6.08
N ASN A 259 3.76 -11.48 -5.50
CA ASN A 259 5.22 -11.55 -5.31
C ASN A 259 6.04 -11.69 -6.60
N ARG A 260 5.49 -11.31 -7.76
CA ARG A 260 6.25 -11.28 -9.02
C ARG A 260 7.13 -10.06 -9.19
N THR A 261 6.97 -9.06 -8.36
CA THR A 261 7.84 -7.89 -8.25
C THR A 261 8.39 -7.81 -6.84
N LEU A 262 9.51 -7.12 -6.64
CA LEU A 262 10.11 -6.91 -5.33
C LEU A 262 9.41 -5.73 -4.62
N TRP A 263 9.59 -5.61 -3.31
CA TRP A 263 9.20 -4.51 -2.45
C TRP A 263 10.40 -4.01 -1.66
N ALA A 264 10.42 -2.74 -1.27
CA ALA A 264 11.57 -2.13 -0.60
C ALA A 264 11.21 -0.87 0.19
N GLY A 265 12.03 -0.56 1.20
CA GLY A 265 12.18 0.77 1.76
C GLY A 265 13.39 1.50 1.16
N TYR A 266 13.61 2.75 1.59
CA TYR A 266 14.71 3.58 1.10
C TYR A 266 15.38 4.34 2.23
N ALA A 267 16.71 4.21 2.35
CA ALA A 267 17.53 5.12 3.12
C ALA A 267 18.07 6.20 2.18
N ILE A 268 17.86 7.46 2.54
CA ILE A 268 18.21 8.63 1.73
C ILE A 268 19.19 9.46 2.54
N ARG A 269 20.42 9.58 2.04
CA ARG A 269 21.49 10.32 2.70
C ARG A 269 22.00 11.43 1.80
N SER A 270 22.06 12.63 2.35
CA SER A 270 22.75 13.78 1.77
C SER A 270 24.04 14.12 2.55
N GLU A 271 24.63 15.28 2.30
CA GLU A 271 25.77 15.75 3.08
C GLU A 271 25.39 16.00 4.56
N ASN A 272 24.19 16.56 4.81
CA ASN A 272 23.79 17.02 6.14
C ASN A 272 22.68 16.17 6.78
N HIS A 273 21.93 15.36 5.99
CA HIS A 273 20.75 14.66 6.44
C HIS A 273 20.77 13.18 6.11
N ASN A 274 20.13 12.38 6.94
CA ASN A 274 19.95 10.94 6.75
C ASN A 274 18.54 10.54 7.21
N ILE A 275 17.69 10.11 6.28
CA ILE A 275 16.29 9.80 6.52
C ILE A 275 15.95 8.41 5.97
N PHE A 276 14.87 7.83 6.49
CA PHE A 276 14.42 6.49 6.09
C PHE A 276 12.92 6.50 5.76
N PHE A 277 12.56 5.92 4.62
CA PHE A 277 11.18 5.65 4.21
C PHE A 277 10.97 4.13 4.14
N SER A 278 9.98 3.60 4.86
CA SER A 278 9.78 2.15 4.95
C SER A 278 9.13 1.54 3.72
N GLY A 279 8.33 2.31 2.95
CA GLY A 279 7.26 1.70 2.17
C GLY A 279 6.35 0.89 3.10
N ASP A 280 5.76 -0.17 2.60
CA ASP A 280 5.03 -1.13 3.43
C ASP A 280 5.92 -2.25 3.91
N THR A 281 5.75 -2.65 5.17
CA THR A 281 6.55 -3.68 5.81
C THR A 281 5.94 -4.18 7.11
N GLY A 282 5.96 -5.47 7.36
CA GLY A 282 5.80 -5.99 8.72
C GLY A 282 7.08 -5.82 9.55
N LEU A 283 6.97 -5.98 10.86
CA LEU A 283 8.15 -5.97 11.74
C LEU A 283 9.01 -7.22 11.48
N PHE A 284 10.33 -7.03 11.32
CA PHE A 284 11.29 -8.11 11.07
C PHE A 284 12.70 -7.78 11.62
N PRO A 285 13.54 -8.80 11.88
CA PRO A 285 14.88 -8.59 12.44
C PRO A 285 15.81 -7.72 11.59
N GLY A 286 15.65 -7.72 10.26
CA GLY A 286 16.45 -6.94 9.33
C GLY A 286 16.39 -5.42 9.56
N MET A 287 15.40 -4.91 10.29
CA MET A 287 15.35 -3.49 10.67
C MET A 287 16.54 -3.09 11.56
N THR A 288 17.00 -4.00 12.43
CA THR A 288 18.23 -3.76 13.21
C THR A 288 19.45 -3.66 12.29
N GLU A 289 19.58 -4.56 11.32
CA GLU A 289 20.68 -4.50 10.33
C GLU A 289 20.65 -3.20 9.52
N ILE A 290 19.45 -2.75 9.11
CA ILE A 290 19.29 -1.46 8.42
C ILE A 290 19.79 -0.30 9.31
N GLY A 291 19.37 -0.28 10.58
CA GLY A 291 19.82 0.72 11.55
C GLY A 291 21.32 0.71 11.79
N GLU A 292 21.93 -0.47 11.90
CA GLU A 292 23.37 -0.63 12.10
C GLU A 292 24.21 -0.23 10.87
N ARG A 293 23.71 -0.50 9.66
CA ARG A 293 24.45 -0.23 8.41
C ARG A 293 24.25 1.17 7.88
N LEU A 294 23.03 1.72 8.01
CA LEU A 294 22.62 2.94 7.33
C LEU A 294 22.23 4.06 8.29
N GLY A 295 21.90 3.75 9.54
CA GLY A 295 21.56 4.72 10.57
C GLY A 295 22.76 5.46 11.19
N PRO A 296 22.55 6.28 12.23
CA PRO A 296 21.25 6.68 12.70
C PRO A 296 20.48 7.57 11.70
N PHE A 297 19.15 7.57 11.80
CA PHE A 297 18.32 8.39 10.93
C PHE A 297 17.72 9.58 11.70
N GLU A 298 17.79 10.77 11.12
CA GLU A 298 17.15 11.98 11.66
C GLU A 298 15.62 11.83 11.67
N VAL A 299 15.07 11.23 10.60
CA VAL A 299 13.64 10.91 10.48
C VAL A 299 13.46 9.52 9.92
N THR A 300 12.60 8.73 10.56
CA THR A 300 12.04 7.52 9.98
C THR A 300 10.57 7.74 9.62
N MET A 301 10.24 7.60 8.35
CA MET A 301 8.88 7.66 7.82
C MET A 301 8.36 6.24 7.72
N LEU A 302 7.57 5.80 8.72
CA LEU A 302 7.14 4.40 8.87
C LEU A 302 5.64 4.27 8.69
N GLU A 303 5.21 3.22 7.99
CA GLU A 303 3.82 2.86 7.92
C GLU A 303 3.26 2.50 9.31
N VAL A 304 1.96 2.80 9.52
CA VAL A 304 1.27 2.50 10.78
C VAL A 304 -0.17 2.05 10.57
N GLY A 305 -0.62 1.89 9.33
CA GLY A 305 -1.99 1.54 8.97
C GLY A 305 -2.15 0.16 8.34
N ALA A 306 -3.36 -0.17 7.94
CA ALA A 306 -3.72 -1.41 7.23
C ALA A 306 -3.38 -2.72 7.97
N TYR A 307 -3.08 -2.67 9.26
CA TYR A 307 -2.74 -3.84 10.08
C TYR A 307 -3.98 -4.64 10.49
N ALA A 308 -3.79 -5.95 10.73
CA ALA A 308 -4.78 -6.80 11.39
C ALA A 308 -4.10 -8.00 12.08
N GLN A 309 -4.80 -8.57 13.07
CA GLN A 309 -4.36 -9.83 13.71
C GLN A 309 -4.31 -10.99 12.72
N ALA A 310 -5.14 -10.97 11.68
CA ALA A 310 -5.19 -11.99 10.65
C ALA A 310 -3.99 -11.95 9.66
N TRP A 311 -3.26 -10.81 9.58
CA TRP A 311 -2.06 -10.65 8.75
C TRP A 311 -0.99 -9.79 9.45
N PRO A 312 -0.50 -10.22 10.63
CA PRO A 312 0.34 -9.39 11.52
C PRO A 312 1.75 -9.14 10.99
N ASP A 313 2.10 -9.77 9.87
CA ASP A 313 3.43 -9.70 9.24
C ASP A 313 3.48 -8.84 7.97
N TRP A 314 2.32 -8.37 7.49
CA TRP A 314 2.23 -7.61 6.25
C TRP A 314 2.44 -6.11 6.46
N HIS A 315 1.95 -5.60 7.59
CA HIS A 315 1.99 -4.20 7.96
C HIS A 315 2.43 -4.04 9.40
N LEU A 316 3.12 -2.94 9.70
CA LEU A 316 3.44 -2.56 11.07
C LEU A 316 2.16 -2.21 11.83
N GLY A 317 1.91 -2.88 12.94
CA GLY A 317 1.02 -2.32 13.94
C GLY A 317 1.64 -1.06 14.57
N PRO A 318 0.83 -0.17 15.14
CA PRO A 318 1.32 1.11 15.67
C PRO A 318 2.47 0.98 16.67
N GLU A 319 2.38 0.04 17.63
CA GLU A 319 3.43 -0.26 18.60
C GLU A 319 4.67 -0.88 17.95
N GLN A 320 4.45 -1.63 16.86
CA GLN A 320 5.55 -2.20 16.09
C GLN A 320 6.30 -1.13 15.31
N ALA A 321 5.62 -0.07 14.85
CA ALA A 321 6.27 1.06 14.19
C ALA A 321 7.19 1.82 15.15
N VAL A 322 6.77 2.03 16.40
CA VAL A 322 7.64 2.60 17.44
C VAL A 322 8.86 1.72 17.71
N LYS A 323 8.67 0.40 17.79
CA LYS A 323 9.78 -0.55 17.93
C LYS A 323 10.70 -0.57 16.70
N ALA A 324 10.14 -0.54 15.48
CA ALA A 324 10.89 -0.45 14.24
C ALA A 324 11.74 0.82 14.18
N HIS A 325 11.17 1.96 14.59
CA HIS A 325 11.89 3.22 14.72
C HIS A 325 13.13 3.10 15.62
N GLN A 326 12.99 2.45 16.79
CA GLN A 326 14.12 2.22 17.70
C GLN A 326 15.16 1.27 17.08
N MET A 327 14.74 0.18 16.42
CA MET A 327 15.64 -0.76 15.72
C MET A 327 16.41 -0.06 14.58
N LEU A 328 15.77 0.88 13.88
CA LEU A 328 16.36 1.71 12.83
C LEU A 328 17.27 2.83 13.38
N GLN A 329 17.34 3.02 14.70
CA GLN A 329 18.06 4.12 15.34
C GLN A 329 17.56 5.50 14.90
N GLY A 330 16.24 5.66 14.77
CA GLY A 330 15.60 6.92 14.40
C GLY A 330 15.59 7.95 15.53
N GLU A 331 15.68 9.24 15.19
CA GLU A 331 15.53 10.35 16.14
C GLU A 331 14.07 10.81 16.22
N LYS A 332 13.41 10.97 15.07
CA LYS A 332 12.00 11.36 14.97
C LYS A 332 11.23 10.38 14.10
N LEU A 333 10.04 9.99 14.56
CA LEU A 333 9.11 9.13 13.83
C LEU A 333 8.05 9.97 13.13
N LEU A 334 7.91 9.83 11.82
CA LEU A 334 6.80 10.37 11.03
C LEU A 334 5.92 9.19 10.58
N PRO A 335 4.75 8.99 11.20
CA PRO A 335 3.81 7.94 10.80
C PRO A 335 3.19 8.22 9.44
N VAL A 336 3.25 7.26 8.54
CA VAL A 336 2.63 7.28 7.20
C VAL A 336 1.69 6.09 6.99
N HIS A 337 1.10 5.95 5.82
CA HIS A 337 0.17 4.87 5.46
C HIS A 337 -1.12 4.86 6.28
N TRP A 338 -1.64 6.03 6.63
CA TRP A 338 -2.90 6.22 7.36
C TRP A 338 -3.62 7.49 6.90
N GLY A 339 -4.85 7.70 7.37
CA GLY A 339 -5.54 8.99 7.25
C GLY A 339 -6.03 9.36 5.84
N LEU A 340 -6.06 8.43 4.87
CA LEU A 340 -6.51 8.71 3.50
C LEU A 340 -7.46 7.64 2.92
N PHE A 341 -7.21 6.36 3.16
CA PHE A 341 -7.97 5.24 2.62
C PHE A 341 -8.44 4.30 3.73
N ASP A 342 -9.57 3.61 3.48
CA ASP A 342 -10.07 2.52 4.33
C ASP A 342 -9.56 1.19 3.77
N LEU A 343 -8.44 0.68 4.31
CA LEU A 343 -7.74 -0.51 3.82
C LEU A 343 -7.83 -1.71 4.77
N ALA A 344 -8.19 -1.50 6.04
CA ALA A 344 -8.32 -2.57 7.03
C ALA A 344 -9.43 -2.27 8.04
N ASN A 345 -9.76 -3.28 8.87
CA ASN A 345 -10.86 -3.19 9.83
C ASN A 345 -10.41 -2.56 11.15
N HIS A 346 -9.98 -1.30 11.10
CA HIS A 346 -9.67 -0.47 12.26
C HIS A 346 -10.21 0.94 12.09
N GLY A 347 -10.41 1.68 13.18
CA GLY A 347 -10.80 3.08 13.14
C GLY A 347 -9.74 3.92 12.39
N TRP A 348 -10.17 4.91 11.60
CA TRP A 348 -9.25 5.69 10.77
C TRP A 348 -8.20 6.49 11.55
N ALA A 349 -8.52 6.89 12.80
CA ALA A 349 -7.59 7.57 13.70
C ALA A 349 -6.92 6.61 14.71
N GLU A 350 -7.31 5.33 14.76
CA GLU A 350 -6.72 4.33 15.64
C GLU A 350 -5.21 4.20 15.46
N PRO A 351 -4.66 4.16 14.21
CA PRO A 351 -3.22 4.03 14.01
C PRO A 351 -2.42 5.13 14.72
N ILE A 352 -2.79 6.39 14.51
CA ILE A 352 -2.02 7.52 15.09
C ILE A 352 -2.22 7.62 16.60
N GLU A 353 -3.41 7.32 17.14
CA GLU A 353 -3.64 7.32 18.59
C GLU A 353 -2.74 6.32 19.28
N ARG A 354 -2.70 5.09 18.76
CA ARG A 354 -1.86 4.02 19.32
C ARG A 354 -0.36 4.32 19.15
N VAL A 355 0.05 4.96 18.05
CA VAL A 355 1.45 5.41 17.87
C VAL A 355 1.79 6.44 18.93
N MET A 356 0.93 7.43 19.17
CA MET A 356 1.17 8.47 20.18
C MET A 356 1.30 7.89 21.57
N ASP A 357 0.41 6.95 21.94
CA ASP A 357 0.47 6.25 23.24
C ASP A 357 1.76 5.42 23.38
N ALA A 358 2.12 4.66 22.36
CA ALA A 358 3.33 3.85 22.37
C ALA A 358 4.60 4.72 22.41
N ALA A 359 4.62 5.81 21.65
CA ALA A 359 5.75 6.74 21.59
C ALA A 359 5.96 7.47 22.91
N GLU A 360 4.88 7.90 23.61
CA GLU A 360 4.96 8.50 24.93
C GLU A 360 5.58 7.52 25.95
N ASN A 361 5.14 6.27 25.94
CA ASN A 361 5.64 5.22 26.83
C ASN A 361 7.12 4.90 26.59
N GLU A 362 7.58 4.98 25.35
CA GLU A 362 8.95 4.64 24.94
C GLU A 362 9.89 5.85 24.81
N GLY A 363 9.37 7.06 25.03
CA GLY A 363 10.14 8.30 24.91
C GLY A 363 10.54 8.66 23.47
N VAL A 364 9.74 8.25 22.48
CA VAL A 364 9.97 8.51 21.06
C VAL A 364 9.32 9.83 20.64
N SER A 365 10.04 10.66 19.90
CA SER A 365 9.53 11.91 19.33
C SER A 365 8.78 11.66 18.03
N VAL A 366 7.51 12.04 17.97
CA VAL A 366 6.63 11.86 16.80
C VAL A 366 6.42 13.18 16.07
N LEU A 367 6.44 13.14 14.74
CA LEU A 367 5.97 14.18 13.84
C LEU A 367 4.59 13.76 13.31
N ALA A 368 3.58 14.60 13.47
CA ALA A 368 2.21 14.27 13.03
C ALA A 368 1.58 15.43 12.25
N PRO A 369 2.14 15.79 11.07
CA PRO A 369 1.60 16.85 10.25
C PRO A 369 0.19 16.50 9.75
N ARG A 370 -0.62 17.54 9.48
CA ARG A 370 -1.85 17.38 8.70
C ARG A 370 -1.51 17.08 7.23
N PRO A 371 -2.44 16.48 6.47
CA PRO A 371 -2.26 16.36 5.03
C PRO A 371 -2.01 17.74 4.39
N GLY A 372 -0.91 17.89 3.65
CA GLY A 372 -0.43 19.14 3.07
C GLY A 372 0.51 19.95 3.95
N GLU A 373 0.54 19.70 5.25
CA GLU A 373 1.47 20.37 6.16
C GLU A 373 2.90 19.91 5.94
N SER A 374 3.81 20.89 5.92
CA SER A 374 5.26 20.65 5.81
C SER A 374 5.91 20.74 7.19
N VAL A 375 6.85 19.82 7.45
CA VAL A 375 7.66 19.83 8.67
C VAL A 375 9.15 19.93 8.34
N GLU A 376 9.86 20.76 9.09
CA GLU A 376 11.32 20.74 9.17
C GLU A 376 11.71 20.06 10.49
N PRO A 377 12.26 18.85 10.48
CA PRO A 377 12.41 18.04 11.69
C PRO A 377 13.21 18.72 12.81
N THR A 378 14.24 19.48 12.46
CA THR A 378 15.10 20.17 13.44
C THR A 378 14.38 21.28 14.21
N THR A 379 13.35 21.87 13.64
CA THR A 379 12.60 23.00 14.22
C THR A 379 11.17 22.64 14.60
N ALA A 380 10.73 21.42 14.27
CA ALA A 380 9.38 20.95 14.58
C ALA A 380 9.15 20.93 16.11
N GLY A 381 8.05 21.56 16.54
CA GLY A 381 7.55 21.50 17.90
C GLY A 381 6.90 20.14 18.24
N ALA A 382 6.27 20.09 19.42
CA ALA A 382 5.46 18.94 19.77
C ALA A 382 4.30 18.76 18.77
N PRO A 383 3.94 17.52 18.40
CA PRO A 383 2.87 17.25 17.46
C PRO A 383 1.55 17.84 17.95
N GLN A 384 0.81 18.45 17.04
CA GLN A 384 -0.54 18.95 17.33
C GLN A 384 -1.56 17.93 16.84
N ARG A 385 -2.44 17.47 17.76
CA ARG A 385 -3.54 16.59 17.41
C ARG A 385 -4.52 17.34 16.49
N TRP A 386 -4.63 16.94 15.24
CA TRP A 386 -5.57 17.48 14.27
C TRP A 386 -6.75 16.55 13.97
N TRP A 387 -6.64 15.28 14.38
CA TRP A 387 -7.71 14.28 14.29
C TRP A 387 -8.62 14.34 15.53
N PRO A 388 -9.90 13.97 15.41
CA PRO A 388 -10.83 13.97 16.54
C PRO A 388 -10.48 12.87 17.54
N GLU A 389 -10.85 13.09 18.79
CA GLU A 389 -10.82 12.05 19.82
C GLU A 389 -11.97 11.06 19.57
N LEU A 390 -11.65 9.87 19.11
CA LEU A 390 -12.58 8.78 18.81
C LEU A 390 -12.25 7.56 19.67
N PRO A 391 -13.25 6.73 20.04
CA PRO A 391 -12.96 5.44 20.64
C PRO A 391 -12.10 4.59 19.69
N TYR A 392 -11.09 3.92 20.21
CA TYR A 392 -10.21 3.02 19.46
C TYR A 392 -9.84 1.80 20.29
N ARG A 393 -9.41 0.73 19.63
CA ARG A 393 -8.90 -0.48 20.30
C ARG A 393 -7.47 -0.25 20.72
N THR A 394 -7.18 -0.44 22.01
CA THR A 394 -5.81 -0.33 22.53
C THR A 394 -4.95 -1.53 22.11
N ALA A 395 -3.64 -1.44 22.34
CA ALA A 395 -2.73 -2.57 22.17
C ALA A 395 -3.11 -3.80 23.03
N ALA A 396 -3.77 -3.60 24.16
CA ALA A 396 -4.24 -4.68 25.03
C ALA A 396 -5.51 -5.35 24.47
N ASP A 397 -6.40 -4.57 23.84
CA ASP A 397 -7.65 -5.07 23.28
C ASP A 397 -7.42 -5.78 21.93
N TYR A 398 -6.52 -5.24 21.12
CA TYR A 398 -6.21 -5.75 19.77
C TYR A 398 -4.70 -5.75 19.50
N PRO A 399 -3.93 -6.65 20.16
CA PRO A 399 -2.49 -6.72 19.98
C PRO A 399 -2.10 -7.22 18.60
N ILE A 400 -1.18 -6.53 17.93
CA ILE A 400 -0.57 -6.96 16.67
C ILE A 400 0.79 -7.57 16.99
N GLN A 401 0.97 -8.85 16.70
CA GLN A 401 2.17 -9.59 17.07
C GLN A 401 2.83 -10.20 15.83
N ALA A 402 3.95 -9.63 15.40
CA ALA A 402 4.74 -10.19 14.32
C ALA A 402 5.18 -11.62 14.66
N THR A 403 5.08 -12.51 13.67
CA THR A 403 5.52 -13.89 13.80
C THR A 403 6.97 -14.05 13.36
N LYS A 404 7.62 -15.15 13.76
CA LYS A 404 8.98 -15.53 13.30
C LYS A 404 10.05 -14.45 13.53
N MET A 405 9.93 -13.69 14.62
CA MET A 405 10.92 -12.69 15.05
C MET A 405 12.17 -13.32 15.68
N GLY A 406 12.12 -14.59 16.06
CA GLY A 406 13.27 -15.31 16.58
C GLY A 406 14.26 -15.65 15.47
N ALA A 407 15.56 -15.68 15.80
CA ALA A 407 16.59 -16.12 14.89
C ALA A 407 16.24 -17.48 14.29
N GLY A 408 16.17 -17.55 12.98
CA GLY A 408 16.16 -18.80 12.26
C GLY A 408 17.44 -19.57 12.48
#